data_a7643817f423a1dbdf764c938b17366a
#
_entry.id   a7643817f423a1dbdf764c938b17366a
#
_cell.length_a   1.000
_cell.length_b   1.000
_cell.length_c   1.000
_cell.angle_alpha   90.00
_cell.angle_beta   90.00
_cell.angle_gamma   90.00
#
_symmetry.space_group_name_H-M   'P 1'
#
loop_
_entity.id
_entity.type
_entity.pdbx_description
1 polymer ?
#
loop_
_entity_poly.entity_id
_entity_poly.type
_entity_poly.pdbx_seq_one_letter_code
_entity_poly.pdbx_strand_id
1 'polypeptide(L)'
;MNYYLSADSFYSQDELAHYGILGMKWGVRRYQNEDGTLTPAGKKRIRQGFQDVDIAQKYKAKKDSEKQYYDIADTEEARLYSIGLGDSIEENDPELFKLIDTTFTRYLNAERDYNTAFNSVSESFKQEFDNAYVSEIHDRAAEGEKEVRRLLKEYETDKSVWDANIDAVRRSNYYSDKSRLVDAKYSRDLYDEADKVLKETLGSDASASTVTRKSVNDKIRTLEKQVRKEKRYK
;
A
#
# COMPACT_ATOMS: atom_id res chain seq x y z
N MET A 1 -10.33 -11.48 -5.45
CA MET A 1 -9.23 -11.49 -6.43
C MET A 1 -8.05 -10.74 -5.86
N ASN A 2 -6.96 -11.44 -5.53
CA ASN A 2 -5.76 -10.80 -4.97
C ASN A 2 -4.96 -10.18 -6.12
N TYR A 3 -4.93 -8.87 -6.21
CA TYR A 3 -3.97 -8.18 -7.06
C TYR A 3 -2.60 -8.19 -6.36
N TYR A 4 -1.79 -9.19 -6.67
CA TYR A 4 -0.35 -9.08 -6.50
C TYR A 4 0.15 -8.13 -7.59
N LEU A 5 0.47 -6.89 -7.23
CA LEU A 5 1.30 -6.04 -8.07
C LEU A 5 2.68 -6.71 -8.13
N SER A 6 2.98 -7.30 -9.27
CA SER A 6 4.31 -7.87 -9.52
C SER A 6 5.33 -6.75 -9.49
N ALA A 7 6.43 -6.97 -8.76
CA ALA A 7 7.55 -6.03 -8.64
C ALA A 7 8.26 -5.71 -9.98
N ASP A 8 7.85 -6.34 -11.07
CA ASP A 8 8.53 -6.29 -12.35
C ASP A 8 8.20 -5.09 -13.25
N SER A 9 7.29 -4.18 -12.84
CA SER A 9 6.85 -3.10 -13.73
C SER A 9 7.40 -1.70 -13.40
N PHE A 10 8.33 -1.54 -12.44
CA PHE A 10 8.68 -0.20 -11.93
C PHE A 10 10.11 0.29 -12.18
N TYR A 11 10.95 -0.44 -12.90
CA TYR A 11 12.31 0.07 -13.16
C TYR A 11 12.71 -0.06 -14.63
N SER A 12 12.58 1.04 -15.38
CA SER A 12 13.44 1.25 -16.54
C SER A 12 14.82 1.67 -16.02
N GLN A 13 15.88 0.96 -16.44
CA GLN A 13 17.25 1.07 -15.91
C GLN A 13 18.00 2.36 -16.30
N ASP A 14 17.38 3.38 -16.88
CA ASP A 14 18.13 4.46 -17.56
C ASP A 14 18.01 5.87 -16.95
N GLU A 15 17.43 6.06 -15.76
CA GLU A 15 17.43 7.39 -15.13
C GLU A 15 17.85 7.37 -13.66
N LEU A 16 19.09 6.96 -13.37
CA LEU A 16 19.81 7.39 -12.17
C LEU A 16 20.43 8.77 -12.41
N ALA A 17 19.60 9.77 -12.68
CA ALA A 17 20.02 11.15 -12.59
C ALA A 17 20.08 11.52 -11.10
N HIS A 18 21.26 11.51 -10.52
CA HIS A 18 21.57 12.10 -9.24
C HIS A 18 21.35 13.63 -9.31
N TYR A 19 20.11 14.06 -9.16
CA TYR A 19 19.86 15.46 -8.82
C TYR A 19 20.27 15.69 -7.36
N GLY A 20 21.56 15.95 -7.15
CA GLY A 20 22.07 16.45 -5.91
C GLY A 20 21.45 17.82 -5.64
N ILE A 21 20.47 17.88 -4.74
CA ILE A 21 19.98 19.15 -4.20
C ILE A 21 21.14 19.76 -3.42
N LEU A 22 21.70 20.84 -3.95
CA LEU A 22 22.75 21.64 -3.31
C LEU A 22 22.34 21.97 -1.86
N GLY A 23 23.07 21.44 -0.87
CA GLY A 23 22.86 21.71 0.55
C GLY A 23 22.42 20.53 1.42
N MET A 24 22.15 19.35 0.87
CA MET A 24 21.90 18.17 1.70
C MET A 24 23.21 17.58 2.22
N LYS A 25 23.34 17.51 3.56
CA LYS A 25 24.37 16.68 4.18
C LYS A 25 24.11 15.22 3.81
N TRP A 26 25.10 14.54 3.23
CA TRP A 26 25.07 13.12 2.98
C TRP A 26 24.60 12.38 4.25
N GLY A 27 23.53 11.56 4.11
CA GLY A 27 22.99 10.74 5.21
C GLY A 27 21.82 11.34 5.99
N VAL A 28 21.38 12.58 5.75
CA VAL A 28 20.19 13.14 6.37
C VAL A 28 19.01 13.05 5.42
N ARG A 29 18.09 12.14 5.73
CA ARG A 29 16.83 12.01 4.99
C ARG A 29 15.88 13.12 5.39
N ARG A 30 15.40 13.84 4.41
CA ARG A 30 14.51 14.97 4.67
C ARG A 30 13.13 14.52 5.15
N TYR A 31 12.56 13.50 4.54
CA TYR A 31 11.16 13.13 4.71
C TYR A 31 10.93 11.77 5.38
N GLN A 32 11.88 10.86 5.33
CA GLN A 32 11.76 9.50 5.84
C GLN A 32 12.97 9.10 6.68
N ASN A 33 12.73 8.43 7.81
CA ASN A 33 13.77 7.82 8.66
C ASN A 33 14.23 6.47 8.07
N GLU A 34 15.38 5.98 8.52
CA GLU A 34 15.92 4.68 8.08
C GLU A 34 15.03 3.49 8.39
N ASP A 35 14.17 3.59 9.38
CA ASP A 35 13.21 2.55 9.76
C ASP A 35 11.90 2.60 8.96
N GLY A 36 11.79 3.51 7.97
CA GLY A 36 10.62 3.70 7.13
C GLY A 36 9.58 4.68 7.68
N THR A 37 9.71 5.15 8.92
CA THR A 37 8.79 6.15 9.47
C THR A 37 9.03 7.54 8.88
N LEU A 38 7.98 8.37 8.87
CA LEU A 38 8.08 9.74 8.36
C LEU A 38 8.71 10.69 9.39
N THR A 39 9.59 11.56 8.90
CA THR A 39 10.07 12.71 9.70
C THR A 39 8.94 13.73 9.89
N PRO A 40 9.05 14.68 10.83
CA PRO A 40 8.08 15.78 10.95
C PRO A 40 7.90 16.57 9.65
N ALA A 41 8.99 16.75 8.89
CA ALA A 41 8.93 17.41 7.58
C ALA A 41 8.16 16.57 6.55
N GLY A 42 8.35 15.24 6.54
CA GLY A 42 7.60 14.32 5.70
C GLY A 42 6.12 14.34 6.03
N LYS A 43 5.76 14.28 7.30
CA LYS A 43 4.37 14.37 7.77
C LYS A 43 3.70 15.67 7.32
N LYS A 44 4.39 16.80 7.50
CA LYS A 44 3.90 18.10 7.04
C LYS A 44 3.69 18.12 5.52
N ARG A 45 4.64 17.59 4.76
CA ARG A 45 4.58 17.57 3.28
C ARG A 45 3.41 16.73 2.78
N ILE A 46 3.16 15.56 3.38
CA ILE A 46 2.01 14.72 3.06
C ILE A 46 0.70 15.47 3.33
N ARG A 47 0.55 16.09 4.50
CA ARG A 47 -0.67 16.86 4.79
C ARG A 47 -0.93 17.95 3.76
N GLN A 48 0.10 18.73 3.39
CA GLN A 48 -0.03 19.75 2.36
C GLN A 48 -0.49 19.17 1.02
N GLY A 49 0.09 18.06 0.58
CA GLY A 49 -0.32 17.44 -0.68
C GLY A 49 -1.75 16.93 -0.66
N PHE A 50 -2.21 16.33 0.42
CA PHE A 50 -3.61 15.92 0.55
C PHE A 50 -4.59 17.09 0.71
N GLN A 51 -4.15 18.22 1.26
CA GLN A 51 -4.97 19.45 1.33
C GLN A 51 -5.10 20.12 -0.04
N ASP A 52 -4.04 20.08 -0.86
CA ASP A 52 -4.00 20.73 -2.17
C ASP A 52 -4.77 19.96 -3.27
N VAL A 53 -5.18 18.74 -2.97
CA VAL A 53 -5.89 17.88 -3.93
C VAL A 53 -7.34 17.69 -3.49
N ASP A 54 -8.24 17.56 -4.48
CA ASP A 54 -9.67 17.32 -4.38
C ASP A 54 -10.05 15.93 -3.79
N ILE A 55 -9.20 15.39 -2.91
CA ILE A 55 -9.39 14.06 -2.30
C ILE A 55 -10.56 14.07 -1.33
N ALA A 56 -10.73 15.14 -0.57
CA ALA A 56 -11.82 15.25 0.40
C ALA A 56 -13.20 15.24 -0.28
N GLN A 57 -13.34 15.92 -1.42
CA GLN A 57 -14.58 15.92 -2.20
C GLN A 57 -14.86 14.53 -2.80
N LYS A 58 -13.85 13.85 -3.35
CA LYS A 58 -13.98 12.49 -3.87
C LYS A 58 -14.29 11.48 -2.79
N TYR A 59 -13.66 11.61 -1.61
CA TYR A 59 -14.01 10.79 -0.45
C TYR A 59 -15.45 10.97 -0.03
N LYS A 60 -15.93 12.23 0.04
CA LYS A 60 -17.33 12.53 0.35
C LYS A 60 -18.26 11.92 -0.69
N ALA A 61 -18.00 12.10 -1.98
CA ALA A 61 -18.79 11.51 -3.05
C ALA A 61 -18.85 9.97 -2.95
N LYS A 62 -17.73 9.32 -2.62
CA LYS A 62 -17.69 7.88 -2.33
C LYS A 62 -18.61 7.53 -1.16
N LYS A 63 -18.51 8.24 -0.03
CA LYS A 63 -19.32 7.96 1.16
C LYS A 63 -20.82 8.22 0.95
N ASP A 64 -21.16 9.29 0.26
CA ASP A 64 -22.55 9.61 -0.06
C ASP A 64 -23.15 8.55 -1.00
N SER A 65 -22.40 8.09 -2.02
CA SER A 65 -22.86 7.04 -2.94
C SER A 65 -22.91 5.66 -2.28
N GLU A 66 -21.93 5.34 -1.42
CA GLU A 66 -21.92 4.13 -0.59
C GLU A 66 -23.18 4.05 0.28
N LYS A 67 -23.48 5.14 0.98
CA LYS A 67 -24.69 5.23 1.82
C LYS A 67 -25.96 5.06 0.99
N GLN A 68 -26.10 5.76 -0.14
CA GLN A 68 -27.26 5.63 -1.02
C GLN A 68 -27.45 4.20 -1.51
N TYR A 69 -26.37 3.50 -1.87
CA TYR A 69 -26.44 2.11 -2.26
C TYR A 69 -26.92 1.21 -1.13
N TYR A 70 -26.31 1.32 0.07
CA TYR A 70 -26.69 0.47 1.20
C TYR A 70 -28.09 0.80 1.76
N ASP A 71 -28.52 2.06 1.73
CA ASP A 71 -29.88 2.45 2.11
C ASP A 71 -30.95 1.73 1.26
N ILE A 72 -30.60 1.37 0.01
CA ILE A 72 -31.49 0.61 -0.90
C ILE A 72 -31.26 -0.90 -0.74
N ALA A 73 -29.99 -1.34 -0.77
CA ALA A 73 -29.62 -2.75 -0.72
C ALA A 73 -29.96 -3.42 0.62
N ASP A 74 -30.03 -2.66 1.71
CA ASP A 74 -30.39 -3.14 3.04
C ASP A 74 -31.90 -3.12 3.30
N THR A 75 -32.74 -2.70 2.36
CA THR A 75 -34.19 -2.83 2.49
C THR A 75 -34.58 -4.31 2.58
N GLU A 76 -35.66 -4.61 3.31
CA GLU A 76 -36.14 -5.98 3.47
C GLU A 76 -36.48 -6.60 2.11
N GLU A 77 -37.01 -5.79 1.21
CA GLU A 77 -37.34 -6.16 -0.16
C GLU A 77 -36.09 -6.56 -0.98
N ALA A 78 -35.01 -5.76 -0.95
CA ALA A 78 -33.74 -6.09 -1.61
C ALA A 78 -33.05 -7.31 -0.98
N ARG A 79 -33.16 -7.51 0.32
CA ARG A 79 -32.62 -8.70 1.03
C ARG A 79 -33.33 -10.00 0.65
N LEU A 80 -34.63 -9.98 0.48
CA LEU A 80 -35.39 -11.15 0.03
C LEU A 80 -34.89 -11.65 -1.34
N TYR A 81 -34.49 -10.73 -2.20
CA TYR A 81 -33.94 -11.04 -3.50
C TYR A 81 -32.48 -11.52 -3.45
N SER A 82 -31.67 -11.08 -2.49
CA SER A 82 -30.25 -11.46 -2.40
C SER A 82 -30.04 -12.91 -1.92
N ILE A 83 -31.04 -13.56 -1.33
CA ILE A 83 -30.97 -14.92 -0.73
C ILE A 83 -31.20 -16.03 -1.79
N GLY A 84 -30.84 -15.83 -3.03
CA GLY A 84 -30.91 -16.86 -4.09
C GLY A 84 -31.97 -16.63 -5.17
N LEU A 85 -32.50 -15.44 -5.24
CA LEU A 85 -33.51 -15.01 -6.20
C LEU A 85 -32.99 -13.90 -7.15
N GLY A 86 -31.66 -13.84 -7.38
CA GLY A 86 -31.03 -12.80 -8.20
C GLY A 86 -31.67 -12.62 -9.57
N ASP A 87 -31.98 -13.70 -10.22
CA ASP A 87 -32.64 -13.70 -11.55
C ASP A 87 -34.10 -13.22 -11.48
N SER A 88 -34.73 -13.24 -10.31
CA SER A 88 -36.13 -12.89 -10.16
C SER A 88 -36.40 -11.41 -9.80
N ILE A 89 -35.38 -10.63 -9.40
CA ILE A 89 -35.56 -9.17 -9.23
C ILE A 89 -35.83 -8.51 -10.58
N GLU A 90 -34.99 -8.81 -11.58
CA GLU A 90 -35.10 -8.22 -12.90
C GLU A 90 -36.46 -8.52 -13.54
N GLU A 91 -37.03 -9.71 -13.28
CA GLU A 91 -38.33 -10.12 -13.80
C GLU A 91 -39.51 -9.59 -12.97
N ASN A 92 -39.39 -9.53 -11.64
CA ASN A 92 -40.49 -9.21 -10.74
C ASN A 92 -40.57 -7.74 -10.33
N ASP A 93 -39.42 -7.06 -10.24
CA ASP A 93 -39.32 -5.62 -9.97
C ASP A 93 -38.16 -4.98 -10.75
N PRO A 94 -38.34 -4.77 -12.05
CA PRO A 94 -37.30 -4.18 -12.90
C PRO A 94 -36.93 -2.74 -12.50
N GLU A 95 -37.81 -2.00 -11.83
CA GLU A 95 -37.51 -0.64 -11.35
C GLU A 95 -36.56 -0.69 -10.14
N LEU A 96 -36.81 -1.58 -9.17
CA LEU A 96 -35.91 -1.79 -8.03
C LEU A 96 -34.55 -2.33 -8.50
N PHE A 97 -34.52 -3.29 -9.43
CA PHE A 97 -33.30 -3.81 -10.02
C PHE A 97 -32.47 -2.69 -10.65
N LYS A 98 -33.09 -1.87 -11.51
CA LYS A 98 -32.43 -0.73 -12.15
C LYS A 98 -31.91 0.30 -11.14
N LEU A 99 -32.62 0.53 -10.05
CA LEU A 99 -32.21 1.46 -8.98
C LEU A 99 -30.99 0.92 -8.24
N ILE A 100 -30.97 -0.37 -7.88
CA ILE A 100 -29.83 -1.05 -7.24
C ILE A 100 -28.61 -0.99 -8.16
N ASP A 101 -28.75 -1.39 -9.44
CA ASP A 101 -27.65 -1.38 -10.42
C ASP A 101 -27.09 0.02 -10.64
N THR A 102 -27.95 1.02 -10.79
CA THR A 102 -27.56 2.41 -10.99
C THR A 102 -26.81 2.97 -9.78
N THR A 103 -27.28 2.71 -8.56
CA THR A 103 -26.65 3.20 -7.34
C THR A 103 -25.35 2.46 -7.03
N PHE A 104 -25.29 1.17 -7.30
CA PHE A 104 -24.07 0.36 -7.21
C PHE A 104 -22.99 0.84 -8.20
N THR A 105 -23.36 1.05 -9.45
CA THR A 105 -22.46 1.59 -10.47
C THR A 105 -21.91 2.97 -10.08
N ARG A 106 -22.77 3.84 -9.51
CA ARG A 106 -22.35 5.16 -9.00
C ARG A 106 -21.35 5.01 -7.85
N TYR A 107 -21.61 4.11 -6.90
CA TYR A 107 -20.70 3.83 -5.79
C TYR A 107 -19.34 3.32 -6.30
N LEU A 108 -19.32 2.34 -7.20
CA LEU A 108 -18.07 1.81 -7.76
C LEU A 108 -17.25 2.89 -8.51
N ASN A 109 -17.93 3.75 -9.26
CA ASN A 109 -17.26 4.86 -9.95
C ASN A 109 -16.65 5.87 -8.97
N ALA A 110 -17.40 6.27 -7.94
CA ALA A 110 -16.91 7.19 -6.92
C ALA A 110 -15.75 6.58 -6.10
N GLU A 111 -15.81 5.29 -5.80
CA GLU A 111 -14.72 4.57 -5.15
C GLU A 111 -13.46 4.53 -6.02
N ARG A 112 -13.60 4.23 -7.30
CA ARG A 112 -12.48 4.23 -8.25
C ARG A 112 -11.84 5.61 -8.36
N ASP A 113 -12.65 6.66 -8.47
CA ASP A 113 -12.16 8.04 -8.59
C ASP A 113 -11.41 8.50 -7.34
N TYR A 114 -11.93 8.14 -6.15
CA TYR A 114 -11.22 8.37 -4.89
C TYR A 114 -9.89 7.61 -4.84
N ASN A 115 -9.91 6.31 -5.12
CA ASN A 115 -8.73 5.45 -5.07
C ASN A 115 -7.65 5.92 -6.07
N THR A 116 -8.07 6.33 -7.27
CA THR A 116 -7.15 6.86 -8.29
C THR A 116 -6.48 8.15 -7.82
N ALA A 117 -7.24 9.08 -7.25
CA ALA A 117 -6.69 10.32 -6.74
C ALA A 117 -5.76 10.10 -5.55
N PHE A 118 -6.17 9.25 -4.59
CA PHE A 118 -5.36 8.89 -3.43
C PHE A 118 -4.04 8.24 -3.84
N ASN A 119 -4.08 7.26 -4.75
CA ASN A 119 -2.90 6.56 -5.24
C ASN A 119 -1.96 7.51 -6.00
N SER A 120 -2.49 8.40 -6.83
CA SER A 120 -1.70 9.40 -7.57
C SER A 120 -0.90 10.30 -6.61
N VAL A 121 -1.53 10.79 -5.54
CA VAL A 121 -0.84 11.60 -4.52
C VAL A 121 0.18 10.77 -3.76
N SER A 122 -0.18 9.54 -3.38
CA SER A 122 0.72 8.63 -2.65
C SER A 122 1.96 8.28 -3.47
N GLU A 123 1.82 8.03 -4.77
CA GLU A 123 2.94 7.76 -5.67
C GLU A 123 3.83 8.98 -5.89
N SER A 124 3.24 10.19 -6.00
CA SER A 124 4.03 11.43 -6.10
C SER A 124 4.92 11.63 -4.86
N PHE A 125 4.44 11.27 -3.66
CA PHE A 125 5.25 11.32 -2.45
C PHE A 125 6.35 10.28 -2.42
N LYS A 126 6.10 9.06 -2.92
CA LYS A 126 7.15 8.05 -3.05
C LYS A 126 8.29 8.51 -3.96
N GLN A 127 7.95 9.23 -5.04
CA GLN A 127 8.94 9.80 -5.95
C GLN A 127 9.68 11.01 -5.35
N GLU A 128 8.98 11.84 -4.57
CA GLU A 128 9.57 13.03 -3.94
C GLU A 128 10.46 12.67 -2.74
N PHE A 129 10.13 11.62 -2.00
CA PHE A 129 10.89 11.21 -0.82
C PHE A 129 12.14 10.46 -1.25
N ASP A 130 13.27 10.82 -0.61
CA ASP A 130 14.53 10.12 -0.87
C ASP A 130 14.42 8.65 -0.42
N ASN A 131 14.34 7.77 -1.43
CA ASN A 131 14.21 6.33 -1.24
C ASN A 131 15.55 5.59 -1.39
N ALA A 132 16.69 6.29 -1.38
CA ALA A 132 18.00 5.69 -1.61
C ALA A 132 18.28 4.48 -0.70
N TYR A 133 17.86 4.56 0.57
CA TYR A 133 17.99 3.44 1.52
C TYR A 133 17.02 2.29 1.22
N VAL A 134 15.79 2.59 0.81
CA VAL A 134 14.82 1.57 0.40
C VAL A 134 15.33 0.86 -0.85
N SER A 135 15.83 1.60 -1.84
CA SER A 135 16.49 1.05 -3.02
C SER A 135 17.65 0.14 -2.64
N GLU A 136 18.57 0.59 -1.76
CA GLU A 136 19.67 -0.26 -1.28
C GLU A 136 19.17 -1.56 -0.63
N ILE A 137 18.10 -1.53 0.15
CA ILE A 137 17.51 -2.74 0.75
C ILE A 137 16.97 -3.67 -0.32
N HIS A 138 16.25 -3.14 -1.31
CA HIS A 138 15.72 -3.93 -2.42
C HIS A 138 16.84 -4.54 -3.27
N ASP A 139 17.89 -3.78 -3.58
CA ASP A 139 19.04 -4.26 -4.32
C ASP A 139 19.75 -5.42 -3.59
N ARG A 140 19.94 -5.28 -2.29
CA ARG A 140 20.54 -6.35 -1.46
C ARG A 140 19.65 -7.59 -1.36
N ALA A 141 18.32 -7.42 -1.34
CA ALA A 141 17.40 -8.55 -1.40
C ALA A 141 17.49 -9.27 -2.74
N ALA A 142 17.53 -8.52 -3.85
CA ALA A 142 17.67 -9.06 -5.21
C ALA A 142 19.04 -9.76 -5.44
N GLU A 143 20.13 -9.19 -4.90
CA GLU A 143 21.45 -9.83 -4.91
C GLU A 143 21.44 -11.15 -4.14
N GLY A 144 20.81 -11.19 -2.96
CA GLY A 144 20.61 -12.40 -2.18
C GLY A 144 19.86 -13.48 -2.94
N GLU A 145 18.79 -13.11 -3.65
CA GLU A 145 18.04 -14.05 -4.50
C GLU A 145 18.87 -14.58 -5.67
N LYS A 146 19.66 -13.73 -6.33
CA LYS A 146 20.60 -14.18 -7.40
C LYS A 146 21.60 -15.18 -6.87
N GLU A 147 22.17 -14.90 -5.69
CA GLU A 147 23.12 -15.80 -5.05
C GLU A 147 22.48 -17.15 -4.67
N VAL A 148 21.26 -17.15 -4.12
CA VAL A 148 20.51 -18.39 -3.85
C VAL A 148 20.33 -19.20 -5.13
N ARG A 149 19.92 -18.58 -6.25
CA ARG A 149 19.73 -19.26 -7.52
C ARG A 149 21.04 -19.85 -8.05
N ARG A 150 22.16 -19.14 -7.90
CA ARG A 150 23.49 -19.61 -8.27
C ARG A 150 23.89 -20.84 -7.45
N LEU A 151 23.78 -20.75 -6.12
CA LEU A 151 24.16 -21.83 -5.21
C LEU A 151 23.27 -23.07 -5.36
N LEU A 152 21.97 -22.90 -5.63
CA LEU A 152 21.10 -24.05 -5.93
C LEU A 152 21.55 -24.79 -7.19
N LYS A 153 21.99 -24.06 -8.23
CA LYS A 153 22.50 -24.67 -9.45
C LYS A 153 23.84 -25.41 -9.24
N GLU A 154 24.72 -24.86 -8.38
CA GLU A 154 25.95 -25.52 -7.99
C GLU A 154 25.71 -26.73 -7.07
N TYR A 155 24.67 -26.64 -6.20
CA TYR A 155 24.32 -27.74 -5.29
C TYR A 155 23.84 -29.01 -6.02
N GLU A 156 23.22 -28.89 -7.17
CA GLU A 156 22.88 -30.05 -8.02
C GLU A 156 24.12 -30.87 -8.40
N THR A 157 25.31 -30.25 -8.35
CA THR A 157 26.58 -30.87 -8.67
C THR A 157 27.48 -31.13 -7.48
N ASP A 158 27.35 -30.38 -6.38
CA ASP A 158 28.20 -30.48 -5.19
C ASP A 158 27.45 -30.19 -3.89
N LYS A 159 27.28 -31.21 -3.03
CA LYS A 159 26.61 -31.14 -1.73
C LYS A 159 27.30 -30.21 -0.73
N SER A 160 28.60 -29.89 -0.91
CA SER A 160 29.38 -29.02 -0.02
C SER A 160 28.87 -27.56 -0.05
N VAL A 161 28.12 -27.18 -1.07
CA VAL A 161 27.53 -25.82 -1.24
C VAL A 161 26.28 -25.56 -0.36
N TRP A 162 25.79 -26.61 0.33
CA TRP A 162 24.53 -26.54 1.10
C TRP A 162 24.53 -25.46 2.18
N ASP A 163 25.57 -25.37 2.99
CA ASP A 163 25.64 -24.40 4.08
C ASP A 163 25.70 -22.95 3.55
N ALA A 164 26.47 -22.72 2.49
CA ALA A 164 26.52 -21.44 1.83
C ALA A 164 25.16 -21.03 1.24
N ASN A 165 24.41 -21.99 0.70
CA ASN A 165 23.05 -21.77 0.22
C ASN A 165 22.09 -21.37 1.37
N ILE A 166 22.15 -22.05 2.51
CA ILE A 166 21.35 -21.70 3.69
C ILE A 166 21.64 -20.27 4.14
N ASP A 167 22.90 -19.85 4.19
CA ASP A 167 23.25 -18.49 4.60
C ASP A 167 22.83 -17.42 3.56
N ALA A 168 22.90 -17.73 2.27
CA ALA A 168 22.39 -16.87 1.21
C ALA A 168 20.86 -16.70 1.32
N VAL A 169 20.10 -17.78 1.55
CA VAL A 169 18.64 -17.74 1.79
C VAL A 169 18.30 -16.88 3.00
N ARG A 170 19.01 -17.04 4.11
CA ARG A 170 18.78 -16.28 5.34
C ARG A 170 19.05 -14.78 5.15
N ARG A 171 20.10 -14.45 4.39
CA ARG A 171 20.41 -13.05 4.05
C ARG A 171 19.36 -12.43 3.16
N SER A 172 18.94 -13.15 2.12
CA SER A 172 17.83 -12.71 1.25
C SER A 172 16.55 -12.47 2.05
N ASN A 173 16.16 -13.38 2.94
CA ASN A 173 14.98 -13.24 3.79
C ASN A 173 15.09 -12.02 4.71
N TYR A 174 16.26 -11.77 5.31
CA TYR A 174 16.47 -10.59 6.15
C TYR A 174 16.19 -9.29 5.40
N TYR A 175 16.75 -9.12 4.18
CA TYR A 175 16.54 -7.90 3.42
C TYR A 175 15.12 -7.79 2.86
N SER A 176 14.52 -8.89 2.45
CA SER A 176 13.12 -8.93 2.01
C SER A 176 12.16 -8.51 3.14
N ASP A 177 12.30 -9.10 4.34
CA ASP A 177 11.46 -8.73 5.48
C ASP A 177 11.74 -7.32 5.98
N LYS A 178 12.98 -6.84 5.87
CA LYS A 178 13.34 -5.46 6.18
C LYS A 178 12.69 -4.46 5.21
N SER A 179 12.67 -4.75 3.92
CA SER A 179 11.97 -3.94 2.92
C SER A 179 10.49 -3.86 3.24
N ARG A 180 9.83 -5.00 3.45
CA ARG A 180 8.40 -5.07 3.81
C ARG A 180 8.07 -4.31 5.10
N LEU A 181 9.00 -4.29 6.07
CA LEU A 181 8.84 -3.54 7.32
C LEU A 181 8.90 -2.03 7.08
N VAL A 182 9.87 -1.57 6.27
CA VAL A 182 10.01 -0.15 5.91
C VAL A 182 8.77 0.35 5.17
N ASP A 183 8.30 -0.41 4.19
CA ASP A 183 7.09 -0.10 3.42
C ASP A 183 5.83 -0.07 4.29
N ALA A 184 5.70 -1.02 5.21
CA ALA A 184 4.55 -1.06 6.13
C ALA A 184 4.52 0.14 7.08
N LYS A 185 5.68 0.58 7.59
CA LYS A 185 5.79 1.76 8.46
C LYS A 185 5.50 3.05 7.68
N TYR A 186 6.05 3.19 6.48
CA TYR A 186 5.78 4.32 5.60
C TYR A 186 4.28 4.41 5.28
N SER A 187 3.68 3.32 4.84
CA SER A 187 2.26 3.27 4.51
C SER A 187 1.38 3.64 5.71
N ARG A 188 1.69 3.12 6.90
CA ARG A 188 0.98 3.51 8.12
C ARG A 188 1.02 5.02 8.35
N ASP A 189 2.21 5.60 8.31
CA ASP A 189 2.39 7.03 8.57
C ASP A 189 1.71 7.90 7.48
N LEU A 190 1.75 7.45 6.22
CA LEU A 190 1.04 8.10 5.10
C LEU A 190 -0.48 8.14 5.36
N TYR A 191 -1.07 6.98 5.67
CA TYR A 191 -2.51 6.90 5.96
C TYR A 191 -2.90 7.67 7.21
N ASP A 192 -2.06 7.67 8.25
CA ASP A 192 -2.31 8.45 9.46
C ASP A 192 -2.35 9.97 9.18
N GLU A 193 -1.50 10.47 8.30
CA GLU A 193 -1.52 11.90 7.93
C GLU A 193 -2.68 12.22 6.97
N ALA A 194 -3.01 11.33 6.03
CA ALA A 194 -4.19 11.47 5.17
C ALA A 194 -5.49 11.47 5.99
N ASP A 195 -5.62 10.57 6.97
CA ASP A 195 -6.77 10.52 7.90
C ASP A 195 -6.95 11.84 8.65
N LYS A 196 -5.85 12.48 9.07
CA LYS A 196 -5.94 13.78 9.76
C LYS A 196 -6.54 14.84 8.85
N VAL A 197 -6.08 14.92 7.60
CA VAL A 197 -6.61 15.88 6.62
C VAL A 197 -8.10 15.63 6.35
N LEU A 198 -8.49 14.38 6.13
CA LEU A 198 -9.88 14.04 5.90
C LEU A 198 -10.77 14.37 7.10
N LYS A 199 -10.32 14.08 8.33
CA LYS A 199 -11.06 14.40 9.56
C LYS A 199 -11.18 15.89 9.80
N GLU A 200 -10.13 16.65 9.52
CA GLU A 200 -10.15 18.12 9.62
C GLU A 200 -11.13 18.74 8.60
N THR A 201 -11.29 18.11 7.42
CA THR A 201 -12.12 18.64 6.32
C THR A 201 -13.58 18.17 6.37
N LEU A 202 -13.80 16.90 6.75
CA LEU A 202 -15.11 16.22 6.61
C LEU A 202 -15.71 15.74 7.94
N GLY A 203 -14.96 15.81 9.03
CA GLY A 203 -15.40 15.37 10.35
C GLY A 203 -14.76 14.08 10.84
N SER A 204 -15.06 13.69 12.08
CA SER A 204 -14.35 12.64 12.84
C SER A 204 -14.42 11.24 12.24
N ASP A 205 -15.43 10.94 11.45
CA ASP A 205 -15.70 9.59 10.94
C ASP A 205 -15.00 9.29 9.60
N ALA A 206 -14.37 10.31 9.01
CA ALA A 206 -13.61 10.12 7.77
C ALA A 206 -12.35 9.29 8.00
N SER A 207 -12.07 8.34 7.12
CA SER A 207 -10.84 7.54 7.12
C SER A 207 -10.37 7.23 5.72
N ALA A 208 -9.09 7.46 5.46
CA ALA A 208 -8.45 7.17 4.17
C ALA A 208 -8.24 5.67 3.95
N SER A 209 -8.19 4.87 5.01
CA SER A 209 -7.87 3.45 4.95
C SER A 209 -9.06 2.56 5.24
N THR A 210 -9.27 1.55 4.40
CA THR A 210 -10.20 0.44 4.64
C THR A 210 -9.59 -0.63 5.57
N VAL A 211 -8.27 -0.59 5.79
CA VAL A 211 -7.54 -1.55 6.64
C VAL A 211 -7.48 -1.01 8.07
N THR A 212 -7.89 -1.83 9.03
CA THR A 212 -7.86 -1.41 10.44
C THR A 212 -6.44 -1.15 10.92
N ARG A 213 -6.22 -0.07 11.69
CA ARG A 213 -4.93 0.23 12.33
C ARG A 213 -4.35 -0.95 13.10
N LYS A 214 -5.21 -1.77 13.72
CA LYS A 214 -4.81 -2.98 14.43
C LYS A 214 -4.08 -3.94 13.51
N SER A 215 -4.66 -4.25 12.34
CA SER A 215 -4.07 -5.18 11.36
C SER A 215 -2.71 -4.70 10.88
N VAL A 216 -2.57 -3.41 10.56
CA VAL A 216 -1.29 -2.83 10.12
C VAL A 216 -0.24 -2.91 11.23
N ASN A 217 -0.59 -2.55 12.46
CA ASN A 217 0.33 -2.61 13.60
C ASN A 217 0.74 -4.04 13.94
N ASP A 218 -0.16 -5.02 13.84
CA ASP A 218 0.14 -6.42 14.07
C ASP A 218 1.10 -6.97 12.99
N LYS A 219 0.90 -6.56 11.72
CA LYS A 219 1.84 -6.85 10.63
C LYS A 219 3.23 -6.26 10.90
N ILE A 220 3.31 -4.98 11.29
CA ILE A 220 4.58 -4.32 11.64
C ILE A 220 5.27 -5.07 12.79
N ARG A 221 4.56 -5.39 13.87
CA ARG A 221 5.13 -6.15 14.99
C ARG A 221 5.68 -7.52 14.59
N THR A 222 4.98 -8.20 13.70
CA THR A 222 5.42 -9.50 13.17
C THR A 222 6.70 -9.36 12.37
N LEU A 223 6.75 -8.40 11.44
CA LEU A 223 7.94 -8.12 10.63
C LEU A 223 9.13 -7.65 11.49
N GLU A 224 8.90 -6.82 12.52
CA GLU A 224 9.95 -6.41 13.45
C GLU A 224 10.58 -7.60 14.19
N LYS A 225 9.77 -8.58 14.60
CA LYS A 225 10.27 -9.81 15.23
C LYS A 225 11.11 -10.64 14.24
N GLN A 226 10.65 -10.77 12.98
CA GLN A 226 11.36 -11.50 11.94
C GLN A 226 12.71 -10.84 11.62
N VAL A 227 12.72 -9.56 11.30
CA VAL A 227 13.94 -8.78 11.01
C VAL A 227 14.93 -8.84 12.18
N ARG A 228 14.45 -8.75 13.44
CA ARG A 228 15.32 -8.88 14.63
C ARG A 228 15.93 -10.26 14.75
N LYS A 229 15.16 -11.32 14.49
CA LYS A 229 15.64 -12.69 14.52
C LYS A 229 16.72 -12.94 13.46
N GLU A 230 16.55 -12.34 12.31
CA GLU A 230 17.42 -12.55 11.13
C GLU A 230 18.58 -11.57 11.04
N LYS A 231 18.65 -10.56 11.91
CA LYS A 231 19.70 -9.51 11.91
C LYS A 231 21.13 -10.08 11.93
N ARG A 232 21.35 -11.27 12.48
CA ARG A 232 22.65 -11.95 12.50
C ARG A 232 23.17 -12.39 11.12
N TYR A 233 22.29 -12.39 10.11
CA TYR A 233 22.60 -12.75 8.73
C TYR A 233 22.77 -11.54 7.79
N LYS A 234 22.85 -10.34 8.37
CA LYS A 234 23.04 -9.07 7.66
C LYS A 234 24.34 -9.04 6.85
#